data_5fb7f2a30990517d519a8441b845ec11
#
_entry.id   5fb7f2a30990517d519a8441b845ec11
#
_cell.length_a   1.000
_cell.length_b   1.000
_cell.length_c   1.000
_cell.angle_alpha   90.00
_cell.angle_beta   90.00
_cell.angle_gamma   90.00
#
_symmetry.space_group_name_H-M   'P 1'
#
loop_
_entity.id
_entity.type
_entity.pdbx_description
1 polymer ?
#
loop_
_entity_poly.entity_id
_entity_poly.type
_entity_poly.pdbx_seq_one_letter_code
_entity_poly.pdbx_strand_id
1 'polypeptide(L)'
;MTTPASVDDVRRRNLATLLRLLHVHGATSRADLTALTGLNRSTVKTLTEDLVVARLARETAPVGRGGTGRPSITVEPESERVFVVALDVGVAHLTALRIGLGGVVLDRRDLEQGTGDYAVRRTLGRVVRLVRALLDGAPPGSRCVGIGVGVCGVVSDDDGVVRFAPNLGWVDVPLRALLADRLDTTLPITLGNDGDLGARAEHLRGVARGLTDVVYIAGEVGIGGGVIAGGRPMRGTGGYAGEIGHMVIDPKGRVCRCGRRGCWETAISEEAVLLATGAPAGTPLADVLTAYSTGEGWPRAGMRRVGRALGTGVANLVNVFNPQLIVFGGTIRHVFAVTEPIVRESLVGVLAASAEQVQLVVAGLGNDSVAVGAAELGFAALLDDPLGTMQGLPLVARTGA
;
A
#
# COMPACT_ATOMS: atom_id res chain seq x y z
N MET A 1 -24.74 -21.14 17.69
CA MET A 1 -23.94 -21.76 18.75
C MET A 1 -22.52 -21.87 18.19
N THR A 2 -21.58 -21.11 18.70
CA THR A 2 -20.17 -21.18 18.26
C THR A 2 -19.53 -22.39 18.94
N THR A 3 -19.02 -23.33 18.15
CA THR A 3 -18.23 -24.46 18.64
C THR A 3 -17.04 -23.90 19.45
N PRO A 4 -16.74 -24.44 20.66
CA PRO A 4 -15.57 -23.98 21.41
C PRO A 4 -14.30 -24.23 20.61
N ALA A 5 -13.42 -23.23 20.57
CA ALA A 5 -12.15 -23.32 19.83
C ALA A 5 -11.30 -24.49 20.38
N SER A 6 -10.78 -25.33 19.49
CA SER A 6 -9.89 -26.41 19.87
C SER A 6 -8.54 -25.84 20.38
N VAL A 7 -7.79 -26.68 21.12
CA VAL A 7 -6.42 -26.29 21.57
C VAL A 7 -5.53 -25.94 20.37
N ASP A 8 -5.68 -26.64 19.25
CA ASP A 8 -4.95 -26.39 18.01
C ASP A 8 -5.35 -25.07 17.37
N ASP A 9 -6.63 -24.68 17.44
CA ASP A 9 -7.09 -23.38 16.95
C ASP A 9 -6.53 -22.21 17.77
N VAL A 10 -6.42 -22.40 19.08
CA VAL A 10 -5.81 -21.40 19.97
C VAL A 10 -4.31 -21.28 19.67
N ARG A 11 -3.60 -22.40 19.52
CA ARG A 11 -2.19 -22.43 19.18
C ARG A 11 -1.93 -21.75 17.83
N ARG A 12 -2.70 -22.08 16.79
CA ARG A 12 -2.59 -21.47 15.45
C ARG A 12 -2.78 -19.95 15.51
N ARG A 13 -3.81 -19.46 16.22
CA ARG A 13 -4.05 -18.02 16.42
C ARG A 13 -2.90 -17.31 17.14
N ASN A 14 -2.36 -17.94 18.20
CA ASN A 14 -1.24 -17.36 18.93
C ASN A 14 0.03 -17.32 18.07
N LEU A 15 0.28 -18.34 17.25
CA LEU A 15 1.39 -18.38 16.31
C LEU A 15 1.26 -17.30 15.24
N ALA A 16 0.07 -17.15 14.66
CA ALA A 16 -0.25 -16.08 13.71
C ALA A 16 -0.05 -14.67 14.33
N THR A 17 -0.47 -14.49 15.57
CA THR A 17 -0.26 -13.24 16.31
C THR A 17 1.22 -12.93 16.49
N LEU A 18 2.02 -13.90 16.91
CA LEU A 18 3.47 -13.75 17.07
C LEU A 18 4.17 -13.43 15.74
N LEU A 19 3.81 -14.14 14.66
CA LEU A 19 4.39 -13.88 13.35
C LEU A 19 4.02 -12.49 12.83
N ARG A 20 2.78 -12.03 13.05
CA ARG A 20 2.37 -10.65 12.71
C ARG A 20 3.17 -9.61 13.47
N LEU A 21 3.40 -9.81 14.77
CA LEU A 21 4.23 -8.89 15.55
C LEU A 21 5.66 -8.83 14.99
N LEU A 22 6.27 -9.98 14.72
CA LEU A 22 7.59 -10.03 14.09
C LEU A 22 7.60 -9.38 12.69
N HIS A 23 6.55 -9.61 11.91
CA HIS A 23 6.42 -9.02 10.58
C HIS A 23 6.34 -7.48 10.62
N VAL A 24 5.61 -6.93 11.58
CA VAL A 24 5.41 -5.47 11.70
C VAL A 24 6.57 -4.78 12.44
N HIS A 25 7.08 -5.39 13.51
CA HIS A 25 8.08 -4.77 14.38
C HIS A 25 9.53 -5.18 14.05
N GLY A 26 9.71 -6.23 13.23
CA GLY A 26 11.04 -6.79 12.96
C GLY A 26 11.60 -7.55 14.16
N ALA A 27 12.90 -7.42 14.37
CA ALA A 27 13.62 -8.06 15.47
C ALA A 27 13.04 -7.64 16.84
N THR A 28 12.52 -8.60 17.59
CA THR A 28 11.80 -8.36 18.86
C THR A 28 12.26 -9.36 19.91
N SER A 29 12.48 -8.92 21.14
CA SER A 29 12.87 -9.85 22.21
C SER A 29 11.72 -10.75 22.64
N ARG A 30 12.00 -11.96 23.12
CA ARG A 30 10.97 -12.85 23.72
C ARG A 30 10.25 -12.17 24.89
N ALA A 31 10.93 -11.28 25.63
CA ALA A 31 10.32 -10.52 26.71
C ALA A 31 9.29 -9.50 26.20
N ASP A 32 9.63 -8.76 25.12
CA ASP A 32 8.71 -7.82 24.49
C ASP A 32 7.53 -8.56 23.83
N LEU A 33 7.78 -9.70 23.15
CA LEU A 33 6.70 -10.55 22.63
C LEU A 33 5.76 -11.03 23.73
N THR A 34 6.29 -11.37 24.92
CA THR A 34 5.49 -11.72 26.10
C THR A 34 4.61 -10.55 26.55
N ALA A 35 5.18 -9.35 26.61
CA ALA A 35 4.45 -8.14 26.99
C ALA A 35 3.37 -7.76 25.97
N LEU A 36 3.69 -7.82 24.67
CA LEU A 36 2.77 -7.45 23.58
C LEU A 36 1.61 -8.44 23.42
N THR A 37 1.83 -9.73 23.68
CA THR A 37 0.80 -10.76 23.50
C THR A 37 0.00 -11.06 24.77
N GLY A 38 0.53 -10.74 25.94
CA GLY A 38 -0.02 -11.17 27.22
C GLY A 38 0.12 -12.67 27.50
N LEU A 39 0.80 -13.43 26.62
CA LEU A 39 1.05 -14.86 26.80
C LEU A 39 2.14 -15.08 27.87
N ASN A 40 2.15 -16.25 28.50
CA ASN A 40 3.22 -16.61 29.43
C ASN A 40 4.54 -16.90 28.69
N ARG A 41 5.68 -16.79 29.40
CA ARG A 41 7.02 -16.95 28.84
C ARG A 41 7.27 -18.33 28.20
N SER A 42 6.72 -19.41 28.79
CA SER A 42 6.88 -20.77 28.24
C SER A 42 6.13 -20.93 26.92
N THR A 43 4.93 -20.38 26.81
CA THR A 43 4.15 -20.37 25.55
C THR A 43 4.87 -19.58 24.46
N VAL A 44 5.35 -18.36 24.76
CA VAL A 44 6.12 -17.55 23.78
C VAL A 44 7.37 -18.32 23.34
N LYS A 45 8.09 -18.97 24.27
CA LYS A 45 9.26 -19.79 23.92
C LYS A 45 8.90 -20.90 22.94
N THR A 46 7.87 -21.72 23.24
CA THR A 46 7.46 -22.83 22.36
C THR A 46 7.03 -22.32 20.98
N LEU A 47 6.20 -21.24 20.92
CA LEU A 47 5.74 -20.69 19.66
C LEU A 47 6.89 -20.08 18.83
N THR A 48 7.88 -19.44 19.46
CA THR A 48 9.06 -18.94 18.73
C THR A 48 9.93 -20.09 18.21
N GLU A 49 10.06 -21.18 18.97
CA GLU A 49 10.75 -22.41 18.51
C GLU A 49 10.01 -23.03 17.31
N ASP A 50 8.68 -23.06 17.30
CA ASP A 50 7.89 -23.51 16.14
C ASP A 50 8.18 -22.65 14.89
N LEU A 51 8.23 -21.31 15.03
CA LEU A 51 8.56 -20.41 13.91
C LEU A 51 9.99 -20.64 13.40
N VAL A 52 10.94 -20.92 14.29
CA VAL A 52 12.34 -21.24 13.91
C VAL A 52 12.42 -22.57 13.15
N VAL A 53 11.74 -23.60 13.64
CA VAL A 53 11.66 -24.90 12.93
C VAL A 53 11.02 -24.75 11.56
N ALA A 54 9.97 -23.92 11.44
CA ALA A 54 9.32 -23.60 10.17
C ALA A 54 10.16 -22.67 9.26
N ARG A 55 11.32 -22.20 9.73
CA ARG A 55 12.19 -21.23 9.03
C ARG A 55 11.49 -19.90 8.69
N LEU A 56 10.57 -19.48 9.55
CA LEU A 56 9.89 -18.19 9.50
C LEU A 56 10.60 -17.14 10.35
N ALA A 57 11.33 -17.59 11.36
CA ALA A 57 12.11 -16.74 12.24
C ALA A 57 13.46 -17.39 12.57
N ARG A 58 14.38 -16.58 13.07
CA ARG A 58 15.64 -17.03 13.68
C ARG A 58 15.83 -16.39 15.04
N GLU A 59 16.56 -17.06 15.90
CA GLU A 59 16.96 -16.52 17.19
C GLU A 59 18.38 -16.02 17.13
N THR A 60 18.60 -14.83 17.67
CA THR A 60 19.91 -14.19 17.76
C THR A 60 20.26 -13.89 19.21
N ALA A 61 21.57 -13.83 19.49
CA ALA A 61 22.05 -13.43 20.80
C ALA A 61 21.48 -12.05 21.19
N PRO A 62 21.25 -11.80 22.48
CA PRO A 62 20.72 -10.53 22.93
C PRO A 62 21.61 -9.37 22.47
N VAL A 63 21.04 -8.41 21.78
CA VAL A 63 21.74 -7.14 21.51
C VAL A 63 21.75 -6.35 22.82
N GLY A 64 22.92 -6.15 23.41
CA GLY A 64 23.10 -5.48 24.72
C GLY A 64 22.55 -4.06 24.68
N ARG A 65 21.35 -3.88 25.22
CA ARG A 65 20.90 -2.58 25.73
C ARG A 65 21.20 -2.60 27.23
N GLY A 66 22.04 -1.70 27.70
CA GLY A 66 22.49 -1.56 29.08
C GLY A 66 21.33 -1.34 30.07
N GLY A 67 20.64 -2.41 30.44
CA GLY A 67 19.59 -2.46 31.44
C GLY A 67 19.90 -3.56 32.47
N THR A 68 19.42 -3.41 33.72
CA THR A 68 19.66 -4.27 34.89
C THR A 68 18.95 -5.64 34.85
N GLY A 69 18.73 -6.24 33.67
CA GLY A 69 18.06 -7.55 33.50
C GLY A 69 18.91 -8.54 32.72
N ARG A 70 18.66 -9.86 32.94
CA ARG A 70 19.28 -10.92 32.09
C ARG A 70 18.86 -10.68 30.64
N PRO A 71 19.82 -10.60 29.69
CA PRO A 71 19.54 -10.37 28.27
C PRO A 71 18.55 -11.40 27.72
N SER A 72 17.48 -10.94 27.06
CA SER A 72 16.45 -11.82 26.45
C SER A 72 16.84 -12.13 25.02
N ILE A 73 16.64 -13.37 24.58
CA ILE A 73 16.83 -13.81 23.19
C ILE A 73 15.98 -12.92 22.26
N THR A 74 16.58 -12.45 21.18
CA THR A 74 15.91 -11.71 20.11
C THR A 74 15.43 -12.69 19.04
N VAL A 75 14.21 -12.51 18.56
CA VAL A 75 13.59 -13.28 17.48
C VAL A 75 13.44 -12.34 16.28
N GLU A 76 13.96 -12.76 15.13
CA GLU A 76 13.97 -11.97 13.89
C GLU A 76 13.25 -12.73 12.78
N PRO A 77 12.48 -12.07 11.90
CA PRO A 77 11.89 -12.71 10.73
C PRO A 77 12.97 -13.14 9.73
N GLU A 78 12.75 -14.28 9.07
CA GLU A 78 13.64 -14.81 8.03
C GLU A 78 13.36 -14.16 6.67
N SER A 79 13.68 -12.86 6.56
CA SER A 79 13.33 -12.00 5.43
C SER A 79 13.87 -12.49 4.08
N GLU A 80 15.12 -12.99 4.02
CA GLU A 80 15.72 -13.47 2.77
C GLU A 80 15.17 -14.83 2.33
N ARG A 81 14.70 -15.63 3.30
CA ARG A 81 14.18 -16.98 3.03
C ARG A 81 12.72 -17.01 2.68
N VAL A 82 11.93 -16.08 3.24
CA VAL A 82 10.48 -16.03 3.06
C VAL A 82 10.11 -14.65 2.54
N PHE A 83 9.56 -14.61 1.36
CA PHE A 83 9.25 -13.36 0.66
C PHE A 83 7.96 -13.46 -0.14
N VAL A 84 7.48 -12.31 -0.57
CA VAL A 84 6.43 -12.13 -1.58
C VAL A 84 6.96 -11.34 -2.76
N VAL A 85 6.31 -11.49 -3.91
CA VAL A 85 6.43 -10.56 -5.02
C VAL A 85 5.27 -9.57 -4.94
N ALA A 86 5.59 -8.30 -4.93
CA ALA A 86 4.63 -7.21 -4.86
C ALA A 86 4.69 -6.38 -6.15
N LEU A 87 3.54 -6.08 -6.70
CA LEU A 87 3.39 -5.37 -7.97
C LEU A 87 2.57 -4.10 -7.77
N ASP A 88 3.02 -3.02 -8.37
CA ASP A 88 2.23 -1.83 -8.62
C ASP A 88 2.02 -1.68 -10.14
N VAL A 89 0.77 -1.83 -10.56
CA VAL A 89 0.35 -1.69 -11.97
C VAL A 89 -0.27 -0.32 -12.14
N GLY A 90 0.60 0.69 -12.22
CA GLY A 90 0.23 2.08 -12.47
C GLY A 90 -0.01 2.37 -13.96
N VAL A 91 -0.39 3.59 -14.27
CA VAL A 91 -0.60 4.04 -15.67
C VAL A 91 0.72 4.34 -16.35
N ALA A 92 1.60 5.11 -15.70
CA ALA A 92 2.87 5.51 -16.28
C ALA A 92 4.01 4.51 -16.01
N HIS A 93 3.86 3.66 -15.01
CA HIS A 93 4.91 2.74 -14.57
C HIS A 93 4.38 1.38 -14.13
N LEU A 94 5.26 0.39 -14.13
CA LEU A 94 5.11 -0.89 -13.45
C LEU A 94 6.26 -1.01 -12.47
N THR A 95 5.95 -1.19 -11.19
CA THR A 95 6.96 -1.49 -10.17
C THR A 95 6.75 -2.91 -9.65
N ALA A 96 7.82 -3.67 -9.56
CA ALA A 96 7.82 -5.00 -8.97
C ALA A 96 8.89 -5.07 -7.89
N LEU A 97 8.50 -5.49 -6.69
CA LEU A 97 9.39 -5.63 -5.54
C LEU A 97 9.39 -7.08 -5.05
N ARG A 98 10.56 -7.57 -4.67
CA ARG A 98 10.67 -8.74 -3.80
C ARG A 98 10.81 -8.24 -2.38
N ILE A 99 9.81 -8.52 -1.56
CA ILE A 99 9.75 -8.05 -0.17
C ILE A 99 9.78 -9.26 0.76
N GLY A 100 10.75 -9.27 1.67
CA GLY A 100 10.93 -10.30 2.67
C GLY A 100 9.97 -10.18 3.85
N LEU A 101 9.75 -11.29 4.54
CA LEU A 101 9.02 -11.30 5.80
C LEU A 101 9.67 -10.28 6.76
N GLY A 102 8.87 -9.41 7.36
CA GLY A 102 9.38 -8.23 8.09
C GLY A 102 9.39 -6.94 7.26
N GLY A 103 9.03 -7.00 5.96
CA GLY A 103 8.85 -5.83 5.11
C GLY A 103 10.14 -5.27 4.49
N VAL A 104 11.23 -6.03 4.49
CA VAL A 104 12.50 -5.61 3.90
C VAL A 104 12.44 -5.73 2.38
N VAL A 105 12.69 -4.66 1.65
CA VAL A 105 12.83 -4.69 0.18
C VAL A 105 14.14 -5.38 -0.16
N LEU A 106 14.06 -6.52 -0.84
CA LEU A 106 15.20 -7.38 -1.19
C LEU A 106 15.68 -7.17 -2.63
N ASP A 107 14.76 -6.86 -3.53
CA ASP A 107 15.05 -6.59 -4.94
C ASP A 107 13.95 -5.72 -5.55
N ARG A 108 14.30 -4.94 -6.59
CA ARG A 108 13.42 -4.00 -7.27
C ARG A 108 13.58 -4.07 -8.78
N ARG A 109 12.46 -3.98 -9.49
CA ARG A 109 12.40 -3.83 -10.95
C ARG A 109 11.35 -2.80 -11.28
N ASP A 110 11.73 -1.81 -12.07
CA ASP A 110 10.83 -0.77 -12.58
C ASP A 110 10.81 -0.82 -14.11
N LEU A 111 9.65 -0.50 -14.66
CA LEU A 111 9.46 -0.39 -16.10
C LEU A 111 8.50 0.76 -16.38
N GLU A 112 8.94 1.72 -17.18
CA GLU A 112 8.04 2.77 -17.69
C GLU A 112 7.02 2.18 -18.66
N GLN A 113 5.77 2.58 -18.51
CA GLN A 113 4.71 2.28 -19.45
C GLN A 113 4.60 3.43 -20.46
N GLY A 114 4.76 3.15 -21.74
CA GLY A 114 4.51 4.15 -22.78
C GLY A 114 3.04 4.58 -22.81
N THR A 115 2.79 5.83 -23.08
CA THR A 115 1.44 6.41 -23.13
C THR A 115 0.57 5.70 -24.19
N GLY A 116 -0.63 5.28 -23.77
CA GLY A 116 -1.69 4.79 -24.68
C GLY A 116 -1.66 3.30 -25.02
N ASP A 117 -0.72 2.52 -24.46
CA ASP A 117 -0.61 1.08 -24.77
C ASP A 117 -0.80 0.21 -23.51
N TYR A 118 -2.00 0.25 -22.99
CA TYR A 118 -2.40 -0.49 -21.78
C TYR A 118 -3.19 -1.76 -22.11
N ALA A 119 -3.10 -2.27 -23.33
CA ALA A 119 -3.76 -3.53 -23.69
C ALA A 119 -3.41 -4.63 -22.68
N VAL A 120 -4.40 -5.28 -22.10
CA VAL A 120 -4.27 -6.29 -21.03
C VAL A 120 -3.17 -7.29 -21.33
N ARG A 121 -3.16 -7.84 -22.56
CA ARG A 121 -2.17 -8.84 -23.00
C ARG A 121 -0.74 -8.32 -22.91
N ARG A 122 -0.50 -7.06 -23.23
CA ARG A 122 0.84 -6.45 -23.26
C ARG A 122 1.31 -6.13 -21.84
N THR A 123 0.44 -5.52 -21.03
CA THR A 123 0.73 -5.27 -19.62
C THR A 123 1.03 -6.57 -18.88
N LEU A 124 0.21 -7.61 -19.07
CA LEU A 124 0.46 -8.94 -18.51
C LEU A 124 1.84 -9.49 -18.93
N GLY A 125 2.22 -9.36 -20.20
CA GLY A 125 3.53 -9.83 -20.67
C GLY A 125 4.70 -9.11 -20.00
N ARG A 126 4.55 -7.79 -19.69
CA ARG A 126 5.53 -7.01 -18.93
C ARG A 126 5.57 -7.45 -17.48
N VAL A 127 4.43 -7.56 -16.82
CA VAL A 127 4.29 -7.99 -15.43
C VAL A 127 4.91 -9.38 -15.21
N VAL A 128 4.57 -10.35 -16.07
CA VAL A 128 5.11 -11.73 -16.00
C VAL A 128 6.64 -11.74 -16.09
N ARG A 129 7.22 -10.92 -16.97
CA ARG A 129 8.70 -10.81 -17.07
C ARG A 129 9.31 -10.26 -15.77
N LEU A 130 8.71 -9.22 -15.16
CA LEU A 130 9.18 -8.66 -13.91
C LEU A 130 9.09 -9.68 -12.78
N VAL A 131 7.96 -10.39 -12.65
CA VAL A 131 7.77 -11.42 -11.63
C VAL A 131 8.81 -12.55 -11.78
N ARG A 132 8.98 -13.08 -12.98
CA ARG A 132 9.98 -14.14 -13.25
C ARG A 132 11.39 -13.67 -12.90
N ALA A 133 11.78 -12.47 -13.30
CA ALA A 133 13.10 -11.93 -12.99
C ALA A 133 13.36 -11.82 -11.47
N LEU A 134 12.32 -11.48 -10.67
CA LEU A 134 12.44 -11.43 -9.21
C LEU A 134 12.48 -12.84 -8.58
N LEU A 135 11.74 -13.80 -9.14
CA LEU A 135 11.77 -15.20 -8.68
C LEU A 135 13.09 -15.87 -9.02
N ASP A 136 13.59 -15.70 -10.24
CA ASP A 136 14.86 -16.26 -10.71
C ASP A 136 16.06 -15.66 -9.94
N GLY A 137 15.97 -14.39 -9.52
CA GLY A 137 16.97 -13.71 -8.71
C GLY A 137 16.87 -14.03 -7.21
N ALA A 138 15.93 -14.86 -6.77
CA ALA A 138 15.80 -15.19 -5.36
C ALA A 138 16.84 -16.24 -4.91
N PRO A 139 17.34 -16.18 -3.66
CA PRO A 139 18.32 -17.15 -3.16
C PRO A 139 17.78 -18.59 -3.22
N PRO A 140 18.62 -19.56 -3.63
CA PRO A 140 18.23 -20.98 -3.59
C PRO A 140 17.78 -21.42 -2.21
N GLY A 141 16.66 -22.14 -2.13
CA GLY A 141 16.08 -22.60 -0.87
C GLY A 141 15.23 -21.56 -0.15
N SER A 142 15.05 -20.37 -0.73
CA SER A 142 14.02 -19.42 -0.29
C SER A 142 12.62 -19.82 -0.78
N ARG A 143 11.58 -19.19 -0.26
CA ARG A 143 10.17 -19.45 -0.63
C ARG A 143 9.43 -18.17 -0.93
N CYS A 144 8.82 -18.10 -2.10
CA CYS A 144 7.77 -17.13 -2.38
C CYS A 144 6.46 -17.64 -1.78
N VAL A 145 5.82 -16.84 -0.93
CA VAL A 145 4.58 -17.25 -0.24
C VAL A 145 3.32 -16.63 -0.84
N GLY A 146 3.47 -15.72 -1.80
CA GLY A 146 2.36 -15.09 -2.49
C GLY A 146 2.79 -13.97 -3.42
N ILE A 147 1.85 -13.52 -4.23
CA ILE A 147 2.00 -12.38 -5.13
C ILE A 147 0.89 -11.39 -4.79
N GLY A 148 1.28 -10.17 -4.37
CA GLY A 148 0.34 -9.06 -4.18
C GLY A 148 0.37 -8.12 -5.37
N VAL A 149 -0.79 -7.62 -5.80
CA VAL A 149 -0.91 -6.76 -6.99
C VAL A 149 -1.76 -5.55 -6.65
N GLY A 150 -1.17 -4.36 -6.75
CA GLY A 150 -1.85 -3.08 -6.75
C GLY A 150 -2.24 -2.68 -8.16
N VAL A 151 -3.46 -2.21 -8.35
CA VAL A 151 -3.96 -1.72 -9.64
C VAL A 151 -4.72 -0.43 -9.44
N CYS A 152 -4.50 0.54 -10.33
CA CYS A 152 -5.29 1.77 -10.36
C CYS A 152 -6.69 1.48 -10.93
N GLY A 153 -7.71 1.48 -10.08
CA GLY A 153 -9.10 1.23 -10.44
C GLY A 153 -9.87 0.38 -9.44
N VAL A 154 -11.11 0.11 -9.76
CA VAL A 154 -12.03 -0.67 -8.92
C VAL A 154 -11.71 -2.16 -9.03
N VAL A 155 -11.30 -2.77 -7.93
CA VAL A 155 -10.88 -4.17 -7.85
C VAL A 155 -11.82 -4.95 -6.94
N SER A 156 -12.28 -6.10 -7.40
CA SER A 156 -13.02 -7.05 -6.59
C SER A 156 -12.05 -8.08 -5.99
N ASP A 157 -11.93 -8.07 -4.65
CA ASP A 157 -11.01 -8.95 -3.92
C ASP A 157 -11.42 -10.42 -4.01
N ASP A 158 -12.73 -10.71 -4.04
CA ASP A 158 -13.27 -12.07 -3.94
C ASP A 158 -12.89 -12.92 -5.15
N ASP A 159 -13.09 -12.39 -6.36
CA ASP A 159 -12.84 -13.10 -7.61
C ASP A 159 -11.55 -12.67 -8.33
N GLY A 160 -10.89 -11.60 -7.86
CA GLY A 160 -9.64 -11.10 -8.46
C GLY A 160 -9.82 -10.47 -9.83
N VAL A 161 -10.95 -9.77 -10.02
CA VAL A 161 -11.32 -9.08 -11.25
C VAL A 161 -11.11 -7.57 -11.08
N VAL A 162 -10.43 -6.95 -12.04
CA VAL A 162 -10.43 -5.49 -12.18
C VAL A 162 -11.73 -5.10 -12.88
N ARG A 163 -12.69 -4.58 -12.11
CA ARG A 163 -14.03 -4.24 -12.62
C ARG A 163 -13.99 -3.04 -13.55
N PHE A 164 -13.25 -2.02 -13.16
CA PHE A 164 -13.16 -0.80 -13.94
C PHE A 164 -11.87 -0.04 -13.63
N ALA A 165 -11.04 0.14 -14.64
CA ALA A 165 -9.81 0.95 -14.58
C ALA A 165 -9.78 1.88 -15.80
N PRO A 166 -10.44 3.05 -15.74
CA PRO A 166 -10.67 3.92 -16.90
C PRO A 166 -9.36 4.45 -17.49
N ASN A 167 -8.34 4.65 -16.68
CA ASN A 167 -7.03 5.12 -17.12
C ASN A 167 -6.21 4.05 -17.85
N LEU A 168 -6.51 2.77 -17.62
CA LEU A 168 -5.93 1.62 -18.34
C LEU A 168 -6.84 1.13 -19.49
N GLY A 169 -8.09 1.61 -19.55
CA GLY A 169 -9.09 1.12 -20.49
C GLY A 169 -9.56 -0.32 -20.19
N TRP A 170 -9.47 -0.75 -18.92
CA TRP A 170 -9.84 -2.10 -18.52
C TRP A 170 -11.26 -2.14 -17.96
N VAL A 171 -12.02 -3.16 -18.38
CA VAL A 171 -13.38 -3.44 -17.87
C VAL A 171 -13.49 -4.95 -17.70
N ASP A 172 -13.89 -5.39 -16.50
CA ASP A 172 -14.09 -6.78 -16.11
C ASP A 172 -12.91 -7.72 -16.49
N VAL A 173 -11.68 -7.28 -16.23
CA VAL A 173 -10.47 -8.05 -16.51
C VAL A 173 -10.19 -9.04 -15.38
N PRO A 174 -10.24 -10.38 -15.62
CA PRO A 174 -9.98 -11.41 -14.62
C PRO A 174 -8.47 -11.53 -14.35
N LEU A 175 -7.88 -10.49 -13.76
CA LEU A 175 -6.42 -10.31 -13.69
C LEU A 175 -5.74 -11.42 -12.89
N ARG A 176 -6.36 -11.88 -11.76
CA ARG A 176 -5.83 -13.00 -10.95
C ARG A 176 -5.69 -14.27 -11.80
N ALA A 177 -6.75 -14.66 -12.49
CA ALA A 177 -6.74 -15.88 -13.31
C ALA A 177 -5.73 -15.77 -14.46
N LEU A 178 -5.66 -14.63 -15.14
CA LEU A 178 -4.72 -14.39 -16.22
C LEU A 178 -3.26 -14.40 -15.76
N LEU A 179 -2.96 -13.89 -14.57
CA LEU A 179 -1.62 -13.95 -13.99
C LEU A 179 -1.25 -15.36 -13.58
N ALA A 180 -2.15 -16.10 -12.91
CA ALA A 180 -1.92 -17.49 -12.51
C ALA A 180 -1.60 -18.37 -13.72
N ASP A 181 -2.39 -18.27 -14.77
CA ASP A 181 -2.19 -19.00 -16.04
C ASP A 181 -0.84 -18.65 -16.69
N ARG A 182 -0.52 -17.35 -16.83
CA ARG A 182 0.72 -16.92 -17.49
C ARG A 182 1.98 -17.21 -16.72
N LEU A 183 1.91 -17.24 -15.39
CA LEU A 183 3.02 -17.59 -14.50
C LEU A 183 3.16 -19.10 -14.31
N ASP A 184 2.14 -19.87 -14.69
CA ASP A 184 2.03 -21.32 -14.41
C ASP A 184 2.28 -21.59 -12.90
N THR A 185 1.51 -20.89 -12.06
CA THR A 185 1.76 -20.91 -10.62
C THR A 185 0.51 -21.20 -9.81
N THR A 186 0.71 -21.92 -8.71
CA THR A 186 -0.30 -22.15 -7.67
C THR A 186 -0.14 -21.20 -6.47
N LEU A 187 0.80 -20.26 -6.54
CA LEU A 187 0.97 -19.26 -5.49
C LEU A 187 -0.30 -18.43 -5.32
N PRO A 188 -0.67 -18.08 -4.08
CA PRO A 188 -1.75 -17.15 -3.84
C PRO A 188 -1.47 -15.81 -4.54
N ILE A 189 -2.41 -15.35 -5.36
CA ILE A 189 -2.37 -14.03 -5.99
C ILE A 189 -3.51 -13.19 -5.43
N THR A 190 -3.18 -12.07 -4.80
CA THR A 190 -4.15 -11.14 -4.20
C THR A 190 -4.07 -9.80 -4.91
N LEU A 191 -5.24 -9.19 -5.15
CA LEU A 191 -5.34 -7.90 -5.81
C LEU A 191 -5.91 -6.86 -4.84
N GLY A 192 -5.52 -5.60 -5.03
CA GLY A 192 -6.11 -4.48 -4.30
C GLY A 192 -6.07 -3.18 -5.11
N ASN A 193 -6.93 -2.24 -4.74
CA ASN A 193 -6.89 -0.88 -5.27
C ASN A 193 -5.64 -0.15 -4.77
N ASP A 194 -5.03 0.68 -5.61
CA ASP A 194 -3.81 1.44 -5.31
C ASP A 194 -3.95 2.37 -4.09
N GLY A 195 -5.08 3.07 -3.97
CA GLY A 195 -5.36 3.95 -2.83
C GLY A 195 -5.48 3.19 -1.51
N ASP A 196 -6.20 2.07 -1.51
CA ASP A 196 -6.35 1.19 -0.33
C ASP A 196 -5.01 0.59 0.10
N LEU A 197 -4.20 0.17 -0.87
CA LEU A 197 -2.88 -0.38 -0.60
C LEU A 197 -1.91 0.66 -0.06
N GLY A 198 -1.94 1.88 -0.61
CA GLY A 198 -1.16 2.99 -0.10
C GLY A 198 -1.54 3.34 1.35
N ALA A 199 -2.84 3.39 1.66
CA ALA A 199 -3.32 3.59 3.02
C ALA A 199 -2.85 2.48 3.97
N ARG A 200 -2.94 1.23 3.54
CA ARG A 200 -2.47 0.06 4.31
C ARG A 200 -0.97 0.12 4.58
N ALA A 201 -0.18 0.47 3.58
CA ALA A 201 1.27 0.58 3.70
C ALA A 201 1.68 1.65 4.70
N GLU A 202 1.14 2.86 4.56
CA GLU A 202 1.44 3.97 5.48
C GLU A 202 0.97 3.69 6.91
N HIS A 203 -0.16 2.99 7.07
CA HIS A 203 -0.69 2.57 8.37
C HIS A 203 0.18 1.51 9.06
N LEU A 204 0.71 0.54 8.31
CA LEU A 204 1.51 -0.55 8.90
C LEU A 204 3.00 -0.20 9.00
N ARG A 205 3.55 0.57 8.06
CA ARG A 205 5.00 0.78 7.93
C ARG A 205 5.44 2.23 7.77
N GLY A 206 4.53 3.14 7.44
CA GLY A 206 4.82 4.54 7.16
C GLY A 206 4.45 5.49 8.29
N VAL A 207 4.06 6.70 7.91
CA VAL A 207 3.80 7.84 8.80
C VAL A 207 2.53 7.68 9.64
N ALA A 208 1.65 6.75 9.29
CA ALA A 208 0.38 6.52 9.98
C ALA A 208 0.44 5.37 11.01
N ARG A 209 1.64 4.88 11.35
CA ARG A 209 1.79 3.79 12.34
C ARG A 209 1.23 4.18 13.70
N GLY A 210 0.39 3.29 14.25
CA GLY A 210 -0.21 3.47 15.58
C GLY A 210 -1.44 4.38 15.61
N LEU A 211 -1.85 4.96 14.48
CA LEU A 211 -3.07 5.73 14.35
C LEU A 211 -4.24 4.82 13.95
N THR A 212 -5.46 5.22 14.32
CA THR A 212 -6.66 4.42 14.04
C THR A 212 -7.52 4.99 12.91
N ASP A 213 -7.42 6.29 12.66
CA ASP A 213 -8.30 6.98 11.72
C ASP A 213 -7.45 7.84 10.77
N VAL A 214 -7.27 7.33 9.55
CA VAL A 214 -6.34 7.88 8.55
C VAL A 214 -7.01 7.91 7.19
N VAL A 215 -6.80 8.99 6.43
CA VAL A 215 -7.14 9.07 5.02
C VAL A 215 -5.86 9.20 4.21
N TYR A 216 -5.67 8.32 3.25
CA TYR A 216 -4.59 8.39 2.27
C TYR A 216 -5.15 8.90 0.95
N ILE A 217 -4.49 9.87 0.36
CA ILE A 217 -4.85 10.48 -0.93
C ILE A 217 -3.64 10.35 -1.83
N ALA A 218 -3.79 9.67 -2.93
CA ALA A 218 -2.72 9.57 -3.91
C ALA A 218 -3.27 9.73 -5.33
N GLY A 219 -2.38 10.03 -6.22
CA GLY A 219 -2.73 10.12 -7.60
C GLY A 219 -1.50 10.21 -8.48
N GLU A 220 -1.68 9.83 -9.72
CA GLU A 220 -0.76 9.99 -10.81
C GLU A 220 -1.53 10.61 -11.99
N VAL A 221 -2.23 9.82 -12.75
CA VAL A 221 -3.15 10.26 -13.83
C VAL A 221 -4.53 10.60 -13.28
N GLY A 222 -5.04 9.82 -12.34
CA GLY A 222 -6.27 10.07 -11.57
C GLY A 222 -5.96 10.32 -10.10
N ILE A 223 -7.00 10.46 -9.28
CA ILE A 223 -6.91 10.59 -7.82
C ILE A 223 -7.65 9.43 -7.19
N GLY A 224 -6.92 8.62 -6.45
CA GLY A 224 -7.43 7.55 -5.60
C GLY A 224 -7.28 7.87 -4.13
N GLY A 225 -7.85 7.05 -3.29
CA GLY A 225 -7.68 7.15 -1.85
C GLY A 225 -8.04 5.87 -1.13
N GLY A 226 -7.58 5.78 0.11
CA GLY A 226 -7.92 4.71 1.02
C GLY A 226 -8.18 5.26 2.42
N VAL A 227 -9.06 4.62 3.15
CA VAL A 227 -9.47 5.04 4.49
C VAL A 227 -9.22 3.93 5.49
N ILE A 228 -8.52 4.27 6.56
CA ILE A 228 -8.43 3.45 7.77
C ILE A 228 -9.38 4.05 8.78
N ALA A 229 -10.32 3.27 9.29
CA ALA A 229 -11.28 3.67 10.32
C ALA A 229 -11.26 2.65 11.47
N GLY A 230 -11.03 3.12 12.70
CA GLY A 230 -10.87 2.26 13.87
C GLY A 230 -9.73 1.22 13.70
N GLY A 231 -8.64 1.60 13.04
CA GLY A 231 -7.48 0.74 12.77
C GLY A 231 -7.69 -0.32 11.67
N ARG A 232 -8.77 -0.23 10.89
CA ARG A 232 -9.10 -1.21 9.84
C ARG A 232 -9.38 -0.51 8.51
N PRO A 233 -8.98 -1.09 7.36
CA PRO A 233 -9.36 -0.57 6.06
C PRO A 233 -10.88 -0.54 5.90
N MET A 234 -11.40 0.62 5.47
CA MET A 234 -12.81 0.79 5.15
C MET A 234 -13.07 0.37 3.70
N ARG A 235 -13.60 -0.83 3.51
CA ARG A 235 -13.77 -1.42 2.17
C ARG A 235 -15.15 -1.15 1.56
N GLY A 236 -16.16 -0.90 2.36
CA GLY A 236 -17.53 -0.81 1.89
C GLY A 236 -18.07 -2.15 1.34
N THR A 237 -19.23 -2.10 0.71
CA THR A 237 -19.83 -3.27 0.05
C THR A 237 -19.09 -3.55 -1.26
N GLY A 238 -18.58 -4.75 -1.43
CA GLY A 238 -17.85 -5.15 -2.63
C GLY A 238 -16.41 -4.62 -2.76
N GLY A 239 -15.89 -3.91 -1.73
CA GLY A 239 -14.52 -3.39 -1.76
C GLY A 239 -14.36 -2.06 -2.51
N TYR A 240 -15.44 -1.28 -2.72
CA TYR A 240 -15.44 -0.08 -3.57
C TYR A 240 -15.52 1.24 -2.79
N ALA A 241 -15.26 1.23 -1.49
CA ALA A 241 -15.13 2.48 -0.73
C ALA A 241 -13.82 3.20 -1.08
N GLY A 242 -13.75 4.50 -0.82
CA GLY A 242 -12.50 5.25 -1.02
C GLY A 242 -12.37 5.93 -2.38
N GLU A 243 -13.38 5.89 -3.25
CA GLU A 243 -13.40 6.57 -4.56
C GLU A 243 -13.50 8.10 -4.41
N ILE A 244 -12.62 8.69 -3.59
CA ILE A 244 -12.64 10.10 -3.19
C ILE A 244 -12.36 11.05 -4.36
N GLY A 245 -11.57 10.63 -5.35
CA GLY A 245 -11.29 11.39 -6.55
C GLY A 245 -12.55 11.72 -7.36
N HIS A 246 -13.62 10.92 -7.20
CA HIS A 246 -14.88 11.12 -7.88
C HIS A 246 -15.93 11.90 -7.08
N MET A 247 -15.56 12.44 -5.90
CA MET A 247 -16.41 13.44 -5.22
C MET A 247 -16.59 14.67 -6.12
N VAL A 248 -17.83 15.11 -6.29
CA VAL A 248 -18.13 16.31 -7.07
C VAL A 248 -17.87 17.53 -6.20
N ILE A 249 -16.83 18.31 -6.53
CA ILE A 249 -16.48 19.56 -5.84
C ILE A 249 -16.93 20.81 -6.62
N ASP A 250 -17.14 20.67 -7.93
CA ASP A 250 -17.65 21.74 -8.81
C ASP A 250 -18.64 21.15 -9.83
N PRO A 251 -19.97 21.28 -9.61
CA PRO A 251 -20.98 20.76 -10.53
C PRO A 251 -20.90 21.31 -11.95
N LYS A 252 -20.23 22.47 -12.13
CA LYS A 252 -19.99 23.11 -13.44
C LYS A 252 -18.62 22.81 -14.00
N GLY A 253 -17.80 22.04 -13.29
CA GLY A 253 -16.42 21.69 -13.63
C GLY A 253 -16.31 20.82 -14.89
N ARG A 254 -15.11 20.34 -15.17
CA ARG A 254 -14.79 19.51 -16.35
C ARG A 254 -15.47 18.13 -16.27
N VAL A 255 -15.70 17.55 -17.45
CA VAL A 255 -16.16 16.15 -17.53
C VAL A 255 -15.03 15.23 -17.13
N CYS A 256 -15.31 14.31 -16.21
CA CYS A 256 -14.40 13.28 -15.76
C CYS A 256 -14.49 12.04 -16.68
N ARG A 257 -13.41 11.24 -16.72
CA ARG A 257 -13.41 9.96 -17.47
C ARG A 257 -14.43 8.94 -16.94
N CYS A 258 -14.89 9.08 -15.68
CA CYS A 258 -15.99 8.27 -15.14
C CYS A 258 -17.37 8.63 -15.72
N GLY A 259 -17.47 9.62 -16.61
CA GLY A 259 -18.70 10.12 -17.22
C GLY A 259 -19.40 11.23 -16.43
N ARG A 260 -19.03 11.48 -15.17
CA ARG A 260 -19.61 12.57 -14.34
C ARG A 260 -18.87 13.89 -14.60
N ARG A 261 -19.46 14.99 -14.12
CA ARG A 261 -18.88 16.32 -14.23
C ARG A 261 -18.45 16.84 -12.87
N GLY A 262 -17.25 17.49 -12.82
CA GLY A 262 -16.78 18.20 -11.64
C GLY A 262 -16.22 17.32 -10.53
N CYS A 263 -15.77 16.11 -10.87
CA CYS A 263 -15.03 15.25 -9.94
C CYS A 263 -13.76 15.93 -9.46
N TRP A 264 -13.39 15.69 -8.21
CA TRP A 264 -12.21 16.30 -7.58
C TRP A 264 -10.92 16.08 -8.39
N GLU A 265 -10.72 14.87 -8.92
CA GLU A 265 -9.55 14.57 -9.75
C GLU A 265 -9.39 15.52 -10.96
N THR A 266 -10.52 15.97 -11.55
CA THR A 266 -10.45 16.90 -12.69
C THR A 266 -9.94 18.30 -12.35
N ALA A 267 -9.77 18.58 -11.05
CA ALA A 267 -9.30 19.87 -10.55
C ALA A 267 -7.89 19.81 -9.93
N ILE A 268 -7.38 18.60 -9.57
CA ILE A 268 -6.11 18.46 -8.83
C ILE A 268 -5.13 17.46 -9.43
N SER A 269 -5.52 16.64 -10.43
CA SER A 269 -4.60 15.73 -11.12
C SER A 269 -3.48 16.47 -11.84
N GLU A 270 -2.44 15.77 -12.28
CA GLU A 270 -1.34 16.34 -13.06
C GLU A 270 -1.85 17.11 -14.29
N GLU A 271 -2.77 16.50 -15.07
CA GLU A 271 -3.42 17.18 -16.20
C GLU A 271 -4.13 18.46 -15.76
N ALA A 272 -4.79 18.44 -14.60
CA ALA A 272 -5.47 19.63 -14.07
C ALA A 272 -4.49 20.73 -13.69
N VAL A 273 -3.32 20.40 -13.15
CA VAL A 273 -2.24 21.34 -12.85
C VAL A 273 -1.74 22.00 -14.14
N LEU A 274 -1.42 21.20 -15.16
CA LEU A 274 -0.93 21.73 -16.46
C LEU A 274 -1.95 22.67 -17.09
N LEU A 275 -3.22 22.29 -17.13
CA LEU A 275 -4.30 23.12 -17.68
C LEU A 275 -4.52 24.39 -16.85
N ALA A 276 -4.52 24.29 -15.52
CA ALA A 276 -4.75 25.45 -14.66
C ALA A 276 -3.63 26.49 -14.76
N THR A 277 -2.40 26.05 -14.99
CA THR A 277 -1.23 26.91 -15.11
C THR A 277 -0.98 27.38 -16.54
N GLY A 278 -1.60 26.77 -17.55
CA GLY A 278 -1.34 27.04 -18.97
C GLY A 278 -0.02 26.44 -19.45
N ALA A 279 0.54 25.49 -18.71
CA ALA A 279 1.73 24.76 -19.14
C ALA A 279 1.43 23.91 -20.38
N PRO A 280 2.36 23.85 -21.36
CA PRO A 280 2.20 22.99 -22.53
C PRO A 280 1.95 21.52 -22.15
N ALA A 281 1.19 20.82 -22.98
CA ALA A 281 1.01 19.37 -22.79
C ALA A 281 2.36 18.67 -22.84
N GLY A 282 2.57 17.73 -21.88
CA GLY A 282 3.84 16.99 -21.75
C GLY A 282 4.93 17.72 -20.95
N THR A 283 4.67 18.92 -20.44
CA THR A 283 5.57 19.56 -19.47
C THR A 283 5.63 18.68 -18.19
N PRO A 284 6.82 18.30 -17.71
CA PRO A 284 6.93 17.57 -16.45
C PRO A 284 6.31 18.37 -15.29
N LEU A 285 5.51 17.70 -14.46
CA LEU A 285 4.89 18.34 -13.29
C LEU A 285 5.93 19.01 -12.38
N ALA A 286 7.09 18.38 -12.22
CA ALA A 286 8.19 18.89 -11.40
C ALA A 286 8.66 20.30 -11.86
N ASP A 287 8.70 20.54 -13.17
CA ASP A 287 9.11 21.83 -13.72
C ASP A 287 8.08 22.93 -13.38
N VAL A 288 6.79 22.60 -13.49
CA VAL A 288 5.70 23.51 -13.13
C VAL A 288 5.73 23.87 -11.65
N LEU A 289 5.94 22.87 -10.79
CA LEU A 289 5.99 23.07 -9.34
C LEU A 289 7.24 23.86 -8.91
N THR A 290 8.39 23.60 -9.55
CA THR A 290 9.62 24.35 -9.32
C THR A 290 9.44 25.83 -9.72
N ALA A 291 8.92 26.09 -10.91
CA ALA A 291 8.67 27.45 -11.39
C ALA A 291 7.66 28.21 -10.49
N TYR A 292 6.64 27.51 -9.96
CA TYR A 292 5.73 28.12 -8.98
C TYR A 292 6.46 28.49 -7.69
N SER A 293 7.34 27.62 -7.18
CA SER A 293 8.09 27.82 -5.93
C SER A 293 9.11 28.96 -6.05
N THR A 294 9.81 29.07 -7.19
CA THR A 294 10.80 30.13 -7.46
C THR A 294 10.15 31.47 -7.86
N GLY A 295 8.88 31.45 -8.21
CA GLY A 295 8.14 32.63 -8.65
C GLY A 295 8.34 32.97 -10.11
N GLU A 296 8.94 32.09 -10.88
CA GLU A 296 9.20 32.25 -12.32
C GLU A 296 8.21 31.41 -13.14
N GLY A 297 7.89 31.84 -14.33
CA GLY A 297 7.18 31.06 -15.33
C GLY A 297 5.65 31.13 -15.22
N TRP A 298 5.02 30.03 -14.85
CA TRP A 298 3.58 29.80 -15.00
C TRP A 298 2.70 30.65 -14.06
N PRO A 299 1.45 30.99 -14.47
CA PRO A 299 0.58 31.87 -13.69
C PRO A 299 0.30 31.31 -12.28
N ARG A 300 0.70 32.04 -11.25
CA ARG A 300 0.44 31.70 -9.83
C ARG A 300 -1.05 31.51 -9.53
N ALA A 301 -1.93 32.20 -10.26
CA ALA A 301 -3.38 32.07 -10.13
C ALA A 301 -3.88 30.63 -10.43
N GLY A 302 -3.22 29.92 -11.38
CA GLY A 302 -3.52 28.53 -11.70
C GLY A 302 -3.26 27.61 -10.52
N MET A 303 -2.05 27.66 -9.95
CA MET A 303 -1.69 26.85 -8.78
C MET A 303 -2.54 27.17 -7.56
N ARG A 304 -2.92 28.44 -7.36
CA ARG A 304 -3.86 28.82 -6.29
C ARG A 304 -5.25 28.17 -6.48
N ARG A 305 -5.74 28.06 -7.72
CA ARG A 305 -6.99 27.32 -8.00
C ARG A 305 -6.86 25.85 -7.66
N VAL A 306 -5.75 25.21 -8.06
CA VAL A 306 -5.45 23.80 -7.72
C VAL A 306 -5.39 23.62 -6.20
N GLY A 307 -4.65 24.49 -5.50
CA GLY A 307 -4.54 24.42 -4.02
C GLY A 307 -5.88 24.58 -3.30
N ARG A 308 -6.76 25.50 -3.78
CA ARG A 308 -8.11 25.64 -3.23
C ARG A 308 -8.99 24.42 -3.51
N ALA A 309 -8.90 23.87 -4.72
CA ALA A 309 -9.62 22.64 -5.06
C ALA A 309 -9.15 21.46 -4.20
N LEU A 310 -7.82 21.35 -3.98
CA LEU A 310 -7.25 20.35 -3.07
C LEU A 310 -7.78 20.56 -1.65
N GLY A 311 -7.73 21.78 -1.14
CA GLY A 311 -8.22 22.14 0.19
C GLY A 311 -9.71 21.89 0.36
N THR A 312 -10.55 22.15 -0.64
CA THR A 312 -11.97 21.86 -0.60
C THR A 312 -12.24 20.36 -0.41
N GLY A 313 -11.56 19.51 -1.18
CA GLY A 313 -11.70 18.06 -1.02
C GLY A 313 -11.19 17.56 0.33
N VAL A 314 -10.05 18.09 0.80
CA VAL A 314 -9.50 17.78 2.14
C VAL A 314 -10.48 18.18 3.24
N ALA A 315 -11.07 19.38 3.17
CA ALA A 315 -12.07 19.83 4.13
C ALA A 315 -13.31 18.92 4.17
N ASN A 316 -13.78 18.45 3.00
CA ASN A 316 -14.87 17.49 2.92
C ASN A 316 -14.51 16.16 3.60
N LEU A 317 -13.29 15.64 3.36
CA LEU A 317 -12.83 14.40 3.99
C LEU A 317 -12.70 14.54 5.52
N VAL A 318 -12.21 15.69 6.00
CA VAL A 318 -12.16 16.00 7.44
C VAL A 318 -13.56 16.00 8.05
N ASN A 319 -14.53 16.65 7.40
CA ASN A 319 -15.91 16.67 7.88
C ASN A 319 -16.59 15.30 7.89
N VAL A 320 -16.28 14.43 6.93
CA VAL A 320 -16.92 13.11 6.78
C VAL A 320 -16.29 12.05 7.67
N PHE A 321 -14.96 12.02 7.72
CA PHE A 321 -14.21 10.93 8.38
C PHE A 321 -13.60 11.34 9.73
N ASN A 322 -13.46 12.63 10.00
CA ASN A 322 -12.77 13.16 11.18
C ASN A 322 -11.44 12.43 11.47
N PRO A 323 -10.51 12.35 10.50
CA PRO A 323 -9.31 11.55 10.64
C PRO A 323 -8.29 12.25 11.54
N GLN A 324 -7.43 11.46 12.20
CA GLN A 324 -6.25 11.96 12.91
C GLN A 324 -5.18 12.48 11.93
N LEU A 325 -5.11 11.84 10.74
CA LEU A 325 -4.06 12.10 9.75
C LEU A 325 -4.62 12.00 8.34
N ILE A 326 -4.24 12.97 7.49
CA ILE A 326 -4.37 12.86 6.04
C ILE A 326 -2.97 12.75 5.44
N VAL A 327 -2.74 11.69 4.67
CA VAL A 327 -1.45 11.39 4.03
C VAL A 327 -1.55 11.64 2.54
N PHE A 328 -0.65 12.44 1.98
CA PHE A 328 -0.56 12.72 0.56
C PHE A 328 0.53 11.86 -0.09
N GLY A 329 0.14 10.94 -0.99
CA GLY A 329 1.02 10.06 -1.74
C GLY A 329 1.06 10.34 -3.23
N GLY A 330 1.77 9.52 -4.00
CA GLY A 330 1.92 9.70 -5.45
C GLY A 330 2.36 11.10 -5.83
N THR A 331 1.91 11.62 -6.97
CA THR A 331 2.25 12.97 -7.44
C THR A 331 1.57 14.08 -6.64
N ILE A 332 0.41 13.78 -6.00
CA ILE A 332 -0.33 14.79 -5.22
C ILE A 332 0.46 15.29 -4.00
N ARG A 333 1.41 14.50 -3.47
CA ARG A 333 2.30 14.94 -2.38
C ARG A 333 3.14 16.16 -2.76
N HIS A 334 3.55 16.26 -4.02
CA HIS A 334 4.34 17.39 -4.51
C HIS A 334 3.46 18.62 -4.73
N VAL A 335 2.23 18.43 -5.21
CA VAL A 335 1.24 19.50 -5.32
C VAL A 335 0.88 20.04 -3.94
N PHE A 336 0.65 19.15 -2.96
CA PHE A 336 0.40 19.54 -1.57
C PHE A 336 1.58 20.34 -1.00
N ALA A 337 2.81 19.88 -1.15
CA ALA A 337 3.99 20.52 -0.59
C ALA A 337 4.13 22.02 -1.00
N VAL A 338 3.77 22.36 -2.24
CA VAL A 338 3.84 23.76 -2.73
C VAL A 338 2.56 24.54 -2.49
N THR A 339 1.44 23.89 -2.19
CA THR A 339 0.13 24.54 -1.96
C THR A 339 -0.35 24.39 -0.51
N GLU A 340 0.45 23.83 0.39
CA GLU A 340 0.10 23.55 1.78
C GLU A 340 -0.56 24.74 2.50
N PRO A 341 -0.04 26.00 2.42
CA PRO A 341 -0.68 27.13 3.09
C PRO A 341 -2.12 27.35 2.62
N ILE A 342 -2.38 27.16 1.32
CA ILE A 342 -3.72 27.34 0.71
C ILE A 342 -4.65 26.20 1.16
N VAL A 343 -4.14 24.97 1.24
CA VAL A 343 -4.90 23.81 1.72
C VAL A 343 -5.29 24.00 3.18
N ARG A 344 -4.34 24.44 4.03
CA ARG A 344 -4.62 24.73 5.46
C ARG A 344 -5.62 25.86 5.64
N GLU A 345 -5.58 26.90 4.82
CA GLU A 345 -6.57 27.99 4.83
C GLU A 345 -8.00 27.45 4.61
N SER A 346 -8.14 26.41 3.77
CA SER A 346 -9.45 25.78 3.49
C SER A 346 -10.04 25.03 4.69
N LEU A 347 -9.23 24.71 5.71
CA LEU A 347 -9.69 24.05 6.94
C LEU A 347 -10.33 25.03 7.93
N VAL A 348 -10.15 26.33 7.76
CA VAL A 348 -10.75 27.37 8.64
C VAL A 348 -12.29 27.29 8.64
N GLY A 349 -12.91 26.78 7.59
CA GLY A 349 -14.35 26.58 7.48
C GLY A 349 -14.87 25.21 7.92
N VAL A 350 -14.01 24.32 8.39
CA VAL A 350 -14.36 22.99 8.90
C VAL A 350 -14.83 23.12 10.35
N LEU A 351 -15.61 22.16 10.86
CA LEU A 351 -15.97 22.13 12.28
C LEU A 351 -14.71 22.23 13.14
N ALA A 352 -14.64 23.24 14.00
CA ALA A 352 -13.42 23.66 14.70
C ALA A 352 -12.71 22.50 15.42
N ALA A 353 -13.45 21.63 16.11
CA ALA A 353 -12.90 20.49 16.83
C ALA A 353 -12.17 19.49 15.92
N SER A 354 -12.60 19.34 14.67
CA SER A 354 -11.96 18.44 13.69
C SER A 354 -10.76 19.09 12.99
N ALA A 355 -10.85 20.41 12.73
CA ALA A 355 -9.79 21.16 12.06
C ALA A 355 -8.51 21.29 12.91
N GLU A 356 -8.66 21.40 14.23
CA GLU A 356 -7.54 21.53 15.18
C GLU A 356 -6.75 20.23 15.39
N GLN A 357 -7.36 19.08 15.15
CA GLN A 357 -6.79 17.77 15.46
C GLN A 357 -6.14 17.08 14.24
N VAL A 358 -6.60 17.39 13.01
CA VAL A 358 -6.10 16.72 11.83
C VAL A 358 -4.68 17.14 11.46
N GLN A 359 -3.82 16.15 11.26
CA GLN A 359 -2.49 16.38 10.71
C GLN A 359 -2.49 16.15 9.20
N LEU A 360 -1.74 16.99 8.47
CA LEU A 360 -1.55 16.87 7.01
C LEU A 360 -0.07 16.58 6.75
N VAL A 361 0.23 15.41 6.17
CA VAL A 361 1.62 14.99 5.94
C VAL A 361 1.80 14.36 4.56
N VAL A 362 3.02 14.34 4.05
CA VAL A 362 3.38 13.57 2.86
C VAL A 362 3.67 12.11 3.23
N ALA A 363 3.44 11.19 2.30
CA ALA A 363 3.68 9.77 2.46
C ALA A 363 5.14 9.46 2.78
N GLY A 364 5.38 8.69 3.84
CA GLY A 364 6.72 8.31 4.27
C GLY A 364 7.37 7.26 3.37
N LEU A 365 6.59 6.39 2.76
CA LEU A 365 7.05 5.35 1.82
C LEU A 365 7.18 5.87 0.38
N GLY A 366 6.77 7.10 0.13
CA GLY A 366 6.95 7.75 -1.17
C GLY A 366 6.22 7.04 -2.32
N ASN A 367 6.95 6.66 -3.37
CA ASN A 367 6.40 5.95 -4.53
C ASN A 367 6.15 4.46 -4.25
N ASP A 368 6.68 3.92 -3.15
CA ASP A 368 6.60 2.50 -2.86
C ASP A 368 5.35 2.12 -2.07
N SER A 369 4.53 3.11 -1.64
CA SER A 369 3.36 2.86 -0.78
C SER A 369 2.43 1.78 -1.36
N VAL A 370 2.13 1.83 -2.66
CA VAL A 370 1.24 0.84 -3.31
C VAL A 370 1.87 -0.56 -3.32
N ALA A 371 3.13 -0.67 -3.76
CA ALA A 371 3.81 -1.96 -3.82
C ALA A 371 4.05 -2.57 -2.42
N VAL A 372 4.38 -1.75 -1.42
CA VAL A 372 4.49 -2.21 -0.02
C VAL A 372 3.12 -2.68 0.49
N GLY A 373 2.04 -1.96 0.20
CA GLY A 373 0.68 -2.39 0.54
C GLY A 373 0.28 -3.71 -0.15
N ALA A 374 0.67 -3.89 -1.40
CA ALA A 374 0.49 -5.13 -2.14
C ALA A 374 1.26 -6.29 -1.49
N ALA A 375 2.48 -6.05 -0.99
CA ALA A 375 3.22 -7.06 -0.24
C ALA A 375 2.46 -7.52 1.03
N GLU A 376 1.86 -6.57 1.76
CA GLU A 376 1.05 -6.88 2.94
C GLU A 376 -0.17 -7.77 2.61
N LEU A 377 -0.74 -7.62 1.41
CA LEU A 377 -1.77 -8.57 0.92
C LEU A 377 -1.15 -9.92 0.57
N GLY A 378 -0.01 -9.94 -0.10
CA GLY A 378 0.70 -11.16 -0.48
C GLY A 378 1.08 -12.03 0.73
N PHE A 379 1.39 -11.41 1.87
CA PHE A 379 1.66 -12.10 3.12
C PHE A 379 0.42 -12.57 3.89
N ALA A 380 -0.79 -12.14 3.51
CA ALA A 380 -1.99 -12.37 4.32
C ALA A 380 -2.20 -13.85 4.69
N ALA A 381 -2.11 -14.76 3.72
CA ALA A 381 -2.30 -16.20 3.96
C ALA A 381 -1.26 -16.75 4.95
N LEU A 382 0.01 -16.38 4.82
CA LEU A 382 1.07 -16.79 5.74
C LEU A 382 0.84 -16.24 7.14
N LEU A 383 0.43 -14.99 7.25
CA LEU A 383 0.18 -14.33 8.53
C LEU A 383 -1.08 -14.87 9.24
N ASP A 384 -2.04 -15.44 8.49
CA ASP A 384 -3.25 -16.06 9.05
C ASP A 384 -3.01 -17.51 9.48
N ASP A 385 -2.24 -18.28 8.70
CA ASP A 385 -1.86 -19.66 9.01
C ASP A 385 -0.39 -19.92 8.65
N PRO A 386 0.54 -19.61 9.58
CA PRO A 386 1.97 -19.73 9.32
C PRO A 386 2.44 -21.13 8.91
N LEU A 387 1.99 -22.16 9.60
CA LEU A 387 2.46 -23.53 9.35
C LEU A 387 1.75 -24.18 8.17
N GLY A 388 0.44 -23.98 8.04
CA GLY A 388 -0.34 -24.53 6.91
C GLY A 388 0.12 -23.95 5.59
N THR A 389 0.36 -22.65 5.52
CA THR A 389 0.88 -22.00 4.29
C THR A 389 2.25 -22.55 3.89
N MET A 390 3.14 -22.78 4.84
CA MET A 390 4.49 -23.28 4.54
C MET A 390 4.54 -24.74 4.06
N GLN A 391 3.57 -25.57 4.41
CA GLN A 391 3.56 -26.99 4.05
C GLN A 391 3.34 -27.26 2.56
N GLY A 392 2.61 -26.40 1.85
CA GLY A 392 2.23 -26.60 0.45
C GLY A 392 3.13 -25.88 -0.59
N LEU A 393 4.07 -25.05 -0.16
CA LEU A 393 4.80 -24.18 -1.08
C LEU A 393 6.15 -24.77 -1.52
N PRO A 394 6.46 -24.69 -2.85
CA PRO A 394 7.74 -25.13 -3.36
C PRO A 394 8.89 -24.21 -2.90
N LEU A 395 10.08 -24.80 -2.78
CA LEU A 395 11.32 -24.01 -2.67
C LEU A 395 11.71 -23.43 -4.03
N VAL A 396 12.30 -22.23 -4.02
CA VAL A 396 12.98 -21.70 -5.20
C VAL A 396 14.11 -22.67 -5.57
N ALA A 397 14.05 -23.21 -6.77
CA ALA A 397 15.01 -24.17 -7.27
C ALA A 397 16.40 -23.50 -7.41
N ARG A 398 17.48 -24.31 -7.31
CA ARG A 398 18.77 -23.87 -7.82
C ARG A 398 18.66 -23.73 -9.33
N THR A 399 18.83 -22.53 -9.88
CA THR A 399 19.07 -22.37 -11.31
C THR A 399 20.32 -23.19 -11.62
N GLY A 400 20.15 -24.23 -12.44
CA GLY A 400 21.21 -25.16 -12.77
C GLY A 400 22.46 -24.43 -13.30
N ALA A 401 23.61 -24.95 -12.90
CA ALA A 401 24.91 -24.57 -13.46
C ALA A 401 25.01 -24.94 -14.93
#